data_fce9b88608ac31c85e6c44d2fbc8b18a
#
_entry.id   fce9b88608ac31c85e6c44d2fbc8b18a
#
_cell.length_a   1.000
_cell.length_b   1.000
_cell.length_c   1.000
_cell.angle_alpha   90.00
_cell.angle_beta   90.00
_cell.angle_gamma   90.00
#
_symmetry.space_group_name_H-M   'P 1'
#
loop_
_entity.id
_entity.type
_entity.pdbx_description
1 polymer ?
#
loop_
_entity_poly.entity_id
_entity_poly.type
_entity_poly.pdbx_seq_one_letter_code
_entity_poly.pdbx_strand_id
1 'polypeptide(L)'
;MKAAAAAVTIQNVTKTFSTGGTTALQEIDLELQPGEFVSLIGPSGCGKSTLLRVIGDLIQPTTGTVRVGGKPAHQARIDNDYGMVFQEAVLFDWRTIAKNISLPLELAGWERARRTERVKEMVELVELGGFENHHPWELSGGMQMRVAIARALSFDPKLLLMDEPFGALDEMTRERLNLELLRIWEASGSTVVFVTHSITEAVFLSTRVVVMSPRPGRIAGLVDIDLPQPRTADTREEPRFFELATELRELLRGRTPEEVH
;
A
#
# COMPACT_ATOMS: atom_id res chain seq x y z
N MET A 1 -0.67 6.28 -30.23
CA MET A 1 -0.45 5.44 -29.04
C MET A 1 -1.61 5.72 -28.08
N LYS A 2 -2.44 4.72 -27.71
CA LYS A 2 -3.39 4.89 -26.60
C LYS A 2 -2.55 5.08 -25.32
N ALA A 3 -2.78 6.15 -24.58
CA ALA A 3 -2.20 6.30 -23.25
C ALA A 3 -2.52 5.04 -22.44
N ALA A 4 -1.54 4.50 -21.71
CA ALA A 4 -1.80 3.39 -20.80
C ALA A 4 -2.88 3.82 -19.82
N ALA A 5 -3.84 2.92 -19.53
CA ALA A 5 -4.87 3.24 -18.56
C ALA A 5 -4.22 3.43 -17.18
N ALA A 6 -4.66 4.44 -16.43
CA ALA A 6 -4.22 4.67 -15.06
C ALA A 6 -4.42 3.40 -14.21
N ALA A 7 -3.51 3.15 -13.27
CA ALA A 7 -3.62 2.01 -12.36
C ALA A 7 -4.83 2.14 -11.44
N VAL A 8 -5.09 3.36 -10.95
CA VAL A 8 -6.28 3.71 -10.16
C VAL A 8 -6.81 5.06 -10.61
N THR A 9 -8.12 5.15 -10.82
CA THR A 9 -8.81 6.42 -11.07
C THR A 9 -9.96 6.56 -10.08
N ILE A 10 -9.96 7.65 -9.33
CA ILE A 10 -10.99 8.01 -8.35
C ILE A 10 -11.63 9.32 -8.80
N GLN A 11 -12.94 9.34 -8.95
CA GLN A 11 -13.66 10.52 -9.45
C GLN A 11 -14.79 10.89 -8.50
N ASN A 12 -14.65 12.07 -7.89
CA ASN A 12 -15.63 12.71 -7.01
C ASN A 12 -16.17 11.77 -5.92
N VAL A 13 -15.27 10.98 -5.31
CA VAL A 13 -15.66 9.98 -4.31
C VAL A 13 -15.96 10.64 -2.98
N THR A 14 -17.20 10.39 -2.50
CA THR A 14 -17.61 10.73 -1.14
C THR A 14 -18.04 9.47 -0.41
N LYS A 15 -17.67 9.34 0.87
CA LYS A 15 -18.11 8.26 1.74
C LYS A 15 -18.69 8.78 3.03
N THR A 16 -19.99 8.58 3.21
CA THR A 16 -20.70 8.82 4.47
C THR A 16 -21.20 7.49 5.03
N PHE A 17 -20.93 7.23 6.29
CA PHE A 17 -21.43 6.04 6.97
C PHE A 17 -22.85 6.30 7.50
N SER A 18 -23.78 5.39 7.22
CA SER A 18 -25.16 5.48 7.66
C SER A 18 -25.31 5.47 9.18
N THR A 19 -24.46 4.69 9.87
CA THR A 19 -24.42 4.66 11.34
C THR A 19 -23.69 5.92 11.84
N GLY A 20 -24.43 6.88 12.40
CA GLY A 20 -23.92 8.14 12.93
C GLY A 20 -23.73 9.28 11.93
N GLY A 21 -24.09 9.12 10.64
CA GLY A 21 -24.07 10.19 9.63
C GLY A 21 -22.66 10.76 9.34
N THR A 22 -21.59 10.07 9.72
CA THR A 22 -20.22 10.58 9.62
C THR A 22 -19.70 10.53 8.21
N THR A 23 -19.36 11.68 7.62
CA THR A 23 -18.66 11.76 6.34
C THR A 23 -17.16 11.55 6.59
N ALA A 24 -16.63 10.43 6.09
CA ALA A 24 -15.23 10.07 6.22
C ALA A 24 -14.38 10.64 5.07
N LEU A 25 -14.91 10.60 3.84
CA LEU A 25 -14.27 11.11 2.64
C LEU A 25 -15.22 12.08 1.93
N GLN A 26 -14.69 13.15 1.37
CA GLN A 26 -15.47 14.14 0.65
C GLN A 26 -14.77 14.59 -0.63
N GLU A 27 -15.44 14.35 -1.78
CA GLU A 27 -15.02 14.86 -3.09
C GLU A 27 -13.56 14.51 -3.41
N ILE A 28 -13.20 13.22 -3.29
CA ILE A 28 -11.86 12.75 -3.60
C ILE A 28 -11.73 12.54 -5.11
N ASP A 29 -10.79 13.26 -5.72
CA ASP A 29 -10.33 13.06 -7.09
C ASP A 29 -8.84 12.70 -7.04
N LEU A 30 -8.48 11.53 -7.60
CA LEU A 30 -7.09 11.05 -7.59
C LEU A 30 -6.85 10.10 -8.76
N GLU A 31 -5.72 10.26 -9.42
CA GLU A 31 -5.26 9.35 -10.46
C GLU A 31 -3.85 8.86 -10.13
N LEU A 32 -3.66 7.53 -10.19
CA LEU A 32 -2.37 6.86 -9.96
C LEU A 32 -1.92 6.20 -11.25
N GLN A 33 -0.65 6.42 -11.60
CA GLN A 33 -0.07 5.83 -12.79
C GLN A 33 0.47 4.41 -12.53
N PRO A 34 0.53 3.54 -13.54
CA PRO A 34 1.15 2.22 -13.40
C PRO A 34 2.60 2.32 -12.92
N GLY A 35 2.96 1.48 -11.94
CA GLY A 35 4.30 1.40 -11.38
C GLY A 35 4.62 2.47 -10.33
N GLU A 36 3.72 3.41 -10.02
CA GLU A 36 3.93 4.36 -8.91
C GLU A 36 3.89 3.68 -7.54
N PHE A 37 4.71 4.17 -6.63
CA PHE A 37 4.56 3.94 -5.20
C PHE A 37 3.96 5.20 -4.55
N VAL A 38 2.70 5.14 -4.15
CA VAL A 38 1.97 6.31 -3.64
C VAL A 38 1.62 6.11 -2.18
N SER A 39 2.13 7.00 -1.31
CA SER A 39 1.74 7.02 0.10
C SER A 39 0.56 7.95 0.36
N LEU A 40 -0.36 7.51 1.20
CA LEU A 40 -1.44 8.31 1.77
C LEU A 40 -1.07 8.69 3.20
N ILE A 41 -0.88 9.98 3.48
CA ILE A 41 -0.62 10.50 4.83
C ILE A 41 -1.71 11.49 5.26
N GLY A 42 -1.85 11.67 6.55
CA GLY A 42 -2.84 12.60 7.12
C GLY A 42 -3.10 12.30 8.60
N PRO A 43 -3.84 13.16 9.30
CA PRO A 43 -4.16 12.97 10.71
C PRO A 43 -4.88 11.66 10.98
N SER A 44 -4.81 11.18 12.23
CA SER A 44 -5.56 9.98 12.62
C SER A 44 -7.07 10.19 12.40
N GLY A 45 -7.72 9.19 11.81
CA GLY A 45 -9.15 9.23 11.52
C GLY A 45 -9.57 10.13 10.35
N CYS A 46 -8.65 10.66 9.53
CA CYS A 46 -8.98 11.48 8.36
C CYS A 46 -9.57 10.69 7.17
N GLY A 47 -9.50 9.36 7.19
CA GLY A 47 -10.12 8.54 6.14
C GLY A 47 -9.16 7.75 5.24
N LYS A 48 -7.85 7.71 5.52
CA LYS A 48 -6.84 6.96 4.71
C LYS A 48 -7.23 5.50 4.48
N SER A 49 -7.43 4.76 5.57
CA SER A 49 -7.87 3.34 5.48
C SER A 49 -9.26 3.20 4.85
N THR A 50 -10.14 4.22 5.00
CA THR A 50 -11.43 4.24 4.32
C THR A 50 -11.23 4.36 2.80
N LEU A 51 -10.35 5.27 2.36
CA LEU A 51 -10.04 5.43 0.94
C LEU A 51 -9.42 4.15 0.36
N LEU A 52 -8.46 3.55 1.08
CA LEU A 52 -7.85 2.28 0.68
C LEU A 52 -8.90 1.17 0.49
N ARG A 53 -9.84 1.06 1.44
CA ARG A 53 -10.93 0.06 1.38
C ARG A 53 -11.95 0.36 0.27
N VAL A 54 -12.15 1.62 -0.09
CA VAL A 54 -12.97 2.01 -1.25
C VAL A 54 -12.28 1.63 -2.55
N ILE A 55 -10.96 1.85 -2.67
CA ILE A 55 -10.17 1.40 -3.84
C ILE A 55 -10.28 -0.12 -4.00
N GLY A 56 -10.16 -0.87 -2.91
CA GLY A 56 -10.27 -2.33 -2.89
C GLY A 56 -11.71 -2.87 -2.93
N ASP A 57 -12.73 -2.04 -3.16
CA ASP A 57 -14.16 -2.48 -3.17
C ASP A 57 -14.59 -3.26 -1.91
N LEU A 58 -13.90 -3.05 -0.77
CA LEU A 58 -14.29 -3.62 0.51
C LEU A 58 -15.44 -2.83 1.15
N ILE A 59 -15.56 -1.56 0.82
CA ILE A 59 -16.69 -0.69 1.14
C ILE A 59 -17.05 0.13 -0.10
N GLN A 60 -18.37 0.31 -0.33
CA GLN A 60 -18.85 1.10 -1.44
C GLN A 60 -18.77 2.61 -1.13
N PRO A 61 -18.40 3.47 -2.09
CA PRO A 61 -18.55 4.92 -1.95
C PRO A 61 -20.06 5.27 -1.84
N THR A 62 -20.38 6.41 -1.24
CA THR A 62 -21.74 6.96 -1.23
C THR A 62 -22.05 7.61 -2.57
N THR A 63 -21.09 8.35 -3.13
CA THR A 63 -21.12 8.95 -4.46
C THR A 63 -19.77 8.84 -5.14
N GLY A 64 -19.71 9.09 -6.43
CA GLY A 64 -18.48 9.00 -7.22
C GLY A 64 -18.15 7.60 -7.69
N THR A 65 -17.02 7.44 -8.36
CA THR A 65 -16.59 6.17 -8.96
C THR A 65 -15.13 5.87 -8.70
N VAL A 66 -14.81 4.58 -8.61
CA VAL A 66 -13.43 4.07 -8.54
C VAL A 66 -13.20 3.05 -9.63
N ARG A 67 -12.11 3.19 -10.34
CA ARG A 67 -11.62 2.23 -11.34
C ARG A 67 -10.21 1.78 -11.00
N VAL A 68 -9.94 0.49 -11.21
CA VAL A 68 -8.62 -0.13 -11.08
C VAL A 68 -8.27 -0.78 -12.41
N GLY A 69 -7.14 -0.39 -13.00
CA GLY A 69 -6.74 -0.86 -14.34
C GLY A 69 -7.79 -0.59 -15.42
N GLY A 70 -8.54 0.50 -15.30
CA GLY A 70 -9.65 0.86 -16.21
C GLY A 70 -10.97 0.12 -15.96
N LYS A 71 -11.01 -0.90 -15.07
CA LYS A 71 -12.22 -1.65 -14.69
C LYS A 71 -12.90 -1.01 -13.47
N PRO A 72 -14.22 -1.18 -13.27
CA PRO A 72 -14.84 -0.88 -11.98
C PRO A 72 -14.13 -1.63 -10.84
N ALA A 73 -13.96 -1.01 -9.66
CA ALA A 73 -13.26 -1.60 -8.52
C ALA A 73 -13.83 -2.98 -8.13
N HIS A 74 -15.15 -3.15 -8.21
CA HIS A 74 -15.82 -4.43 -7.99
C HIS A 74 -15.32 -5.54 -8.93
N GLN A 75 -15.19 -5.25 -10.23
CA GLN A 75 -14.71 -6.23 -11.20
C GLN A 75 -13.21 -6.53 -10.97
N ALA A 76 -12.40 -5.53 -10.66
CA ALA A 76 -10.99 -5.72 -10.33
C ALA A 76 -10.79 -6.62 -9.10
N ARG A 77 -11.67 -6.53 -8.09
CA ARG A 77 -11.66 -7.41 -6.93
C ARG A 77 -11.99 -8.86 -7.30
N ILE A 78 -13.00 -9.07 -8.14
CA ILE A 78 -13.39 -10.42 -8.60
C ILE A 78 -12.27 -11.04 -9.45
N ASP A 79 -11.64 -10.24 -10.31
CA ASP A 79 -10.57 -10.68 -11.20
C ASP A 79 -9.23 -10.88 -10.46
N ASN A 80 -9.15 -10.57 -9.16
CA ASN A 80 -7.91 -10.57 -8.36
C ASN A 80 -6.83 -9.63 -8.95
N ASP A 81 -7.19 -8.45 -9.45
CA ASP A 81 -6.24 -7.50 -10.03
C ASP A 81 -5.41 -6.77 -8.96
N TYR A 82 -5.73 -6.88 -7.68
CA TYR A 82 -4.98 -6.26 -6.58
C TYR A 82 -4.75 -7.21 -5.41
N GLY A 83 -3.61 -7.06 -4.73
CA GLY A 83 -3.30 -7.67 -3.44
C GLY A 83 -3.54 -6.68 -2.30
N MET A 84 -3.85 -7.18 -1.10
CA MET A 84 -4.04 -6.35 0.08
C MET A 84 -3.26 -6.86 1.27
N VAL A 85 -2.57 -5.93 1.95
CA VAL A 85 -1.83 -6.15 3.20
C VAL A 85 -2.43 -5.24 4.26
N PHE A 86 -2.78 -5.82 5.40
CA PHE A 86 -3.35 -5.11 6.54
C PHE A 86 -2.28 -4.77 7.58
N GLN A 87 -2.61 -3.94 8.53
CA GLN A 87 -1.76 -3.56 9.65
C GLN A 87 -1.30 -4.79 10.46
N GLU A 88 -2.18 -5.76 10.65
CA GLU A 88 -1.84 -7.09 11.14
C GLU A 88 -1.62 -8.02 9.95
N ALA A 89 -0.67 -8.94 10.03
CA ALA A 89 -0.35 -9.86 8.94
C ALA A 89 -1.52 -10.80 8.57
N VAL A 90 -2.48 -10.99 9.47
CA VAL A 90 -3.71 -11.81 9.31
C VAL A 90 -3.38 -13.17 8.66
N LEU A 91 -2.40 -13.86 9.21
CA LEU A 91 -2.03 -15.21 8.76
C LEU A 91 -2.92 -16.25 9.43
N PHE A 92 -3.11 -17.37 8.74
CA PHE A 92 -3.83 -18.51 9.33
C PHE A 92 -2.85 -19.34 10.17
N ASP A 93 -3.02 -19.33 11.47
CA ASP A 93 -2.12 -20.01 12.41
C ASP A 93 -2.00 -21.50 12.17
N TRP A 94 -3.08 -22.19 11.78
CA TRP A 94 -3.09 -23.61 11.47
C TRP A 94 -2.45 -23.99 10.11
N ARG A 95 -1.96 -22.99 9.36
CA ARG A 95 -1.26 -23.18 8.09
C ARG A 95 0.21 -22.82 8.24
N THR A 96 1.08 -23.58 7.58
CA THR A 96 2.49 -23.20 7.43
C THR A 96 2.63 -21.96 6.57
N ILE A 97 3.83 -21.37 6.57
CA ILE A 97 4.16 -20.19 5.77
C ILE A 97 3.88 -20.44 4.28
N ALA A 98 4.40 -21.53 3.73
CA ALA A 98 4.13 -21.90 2.33
C ALA A 98 2.64 -22.06 2.04
N LYS A 99 1.86 -22.62 2.96
CA LYS A 99 0.41 -22.77 2.81
C LYS A 99 -0.35 -21.46 2.95
N ASN A 100 0.15 -20.51 3.76
CA ASN A 100 -0.40 -19.15 3.81
C ASN A 100 -0.20 -18.42 2.48
N ILE A 101 1.00 -18.47 1.92
CA ILE A 101 1.33 -17.85 0.62
C ILE A 101 0.54 -18.54 -0.52
N SER A 102 0.39 -19.85 -0.48
CA SER A 102 -0.34 -20.63 -1.49
C SER A 102 -1.85 -20.39 -1.51
N LEU A 103 -2.44 -19.86 -0.43
CA LEU A 103 -3.89 -19.80 -0.26
C LEU A 103 -4.63 -19.10 -1.40
N PRO A 104 -4.23 -17.87 -1.85
CA PRO A 104 -4.92 -17.23 -2.97
C PRO A 104 -4.89 -18.07 -4.26
N LEU A 105 -3.79 -18.76 -4.50
CA LEU A 105 -3.60 -19.61 -5.67
C LEU A 105 -4.46 -20.90 -5.57
N GLU A 106 -4.66 -21.42 -4.36
CA GLU A 106 -5.57 -22.53 -4.10
C GLU A 106 -7.02 -22.13 -4.43
N LEU A 107 -7.44 -20.95 -3.97
CA LEU A 107 -8.79 -20.42 -4.21
C LEU A 107 -9.01 -20.10 -5.70
N ALA A 108 -7.97 -19.66 -6.40
CA ALA A 108 -8.00 -19.43 -7.84
C ALA A 108 -7.91 -20.71 -8.69
N GLY A 109 -7.84 -21.89 -8.06
CA GLY A 109 -7.83 -23.19 -8.75
C GLY A 109 -6.54 -23.52 -9.50
N TRP A 110 -5.40 -22.92 -9.14
CA TRP A 110 -4.12 -23.19 -9.79
C TRP A 110 -3.69 -24.64 -9.56
N GLU A 111 -3.06 -25.26 -10.56
CA GLU A 111 -2.46 -26.58 -10.45
C GLU A 111 -1.40 -26.63 -9.33
N ARG A 112 -1.31 -27.78 -8.66
CA ARG A 112 -0.40 -27.96 -7.51
C ARG A 112 1.07 -27.69 -7.86
N ALA A 113 1.53 -28.17 -9.01
CA ALA A 113 2.91 -27.98 -9.44
C ALA A 113 3.24 -26.48 -9.62
N ARG A 114 2.37 -25.75 -10.35
CA ARG A 114 2.51 -24.32 -10.57
C ARG A 114 2.44 -23.52 -9.26
N ARG A 115 1.55 -23.90 -8.33
CA ARG A 115 1.49 -23.26 -7.00
C ARG A 115 2.78 -23.43 -6.22
N THR A 116 3.34 -24.66 -6.23
CA THR A 116 4.58 -24.96 -5.50
C THR A 116 5.74 -24.11 -6.01
N GLU A 117 5.89 -23.99 -7.33
CA GLU A 117 6.93 -23.15 -7.92
C GLU A 117 6.71 -21.67 -7.56
N ARG A 118 5.48 -21.15 -7.71
CA ARG A 118 5.18 -19.77 -7.36
C ARG A 118 5.40 -19.46 -5.89
N VAL A 119 5.05 -20.37 -4.98
CA VAL A 119 5.33 -20.22 -3.55
C VAL A 119 6.83 -20.12 -3.27
N LYS A 120 7.64 -20.94 -3.96
CA LYS A 120 9.10 -20.90 -3.84
C LYS A 120 9.65 -19.53 -4.28
N GLU A 121 9.22 -19.02 -5.46
CA GLU A 121 9.57 -17.67 -5.92
C GLU A 121 9.21 -16.60 -4.88
N MET A 122 8.02 -16.66 -4.28
CA MET A 122 7.57 -15.70 -3.29
C MET A 122 8.37 -15.77 -1.98
N VAL A 123 8.71 -16.98 -1.53
CA VAL A 123 9.56 -17.18 -0.34
C VAL A 123 10.97 -16.62 -0.57
N GLU A 124 11.54 -16.84 -1.75
CA GLU A 124 12.83 -16.25 -2.15
C GLU A 124 12.75 -14.73 -2.23
N LEU A 125 11.69 -14.18 -2.84
CA LEU A 125 11.47 -12.74 -2.98
C LEU A 125 11.48 -12.01 -1.62
N VAL A 126 10.85 -12.60 -0.60
CA VAL A 126 10.75 -12.02 0.74
C VAL A 126 11.83 -12.54 1.72
N GLU A 127 12.84 -13.25 1.23
CA GLU A 127 13.98 -13.76 2.02
C GLU A 127 13.57 -14.60 3.23
N LEU A 128 12.64 -15.53 3.03
CA LEU A 128 12.18 -16.46 4.04
C LEU A 128 12.52 -17.93 3.71
N GLY A 129 13.57 -18.15 2.92
CA GLY A 129 14.11 -19.48 2.63
C GLY A 129 14.44 -20.23 3.91
N GLY A 130 13.98 -21.49 4.01
CA GLY A 130 14.13 -22.35 5.19
C GLY A 130 12.99 -22.23 6.20
N PHE A 131 12.07 -21.28 6.07
CA PHE A 131 10.92 -21.10 6.96
C PHE A 131 9.60 -21.59 6.37
N GLU A 132 9.59 -22.23 5.21
CA GLU A 132 8.40 -22.64 4.46
C GLU A 132 7.43 -23.51 5.27
N ASN A 133 7.98 -24.38 6.12
CA ASN A 133 7.25 -25.34 6.93
C ASN A 133 6.92 -24.83 8.34
N HIS A 134 7.43 -23.64 8.72
CA HIS A 134 7.11 -23.01 10.01
C HIS A 134 5.70 -22.47 10.02
N HIS A 135 5.15 -22.30 11.20
CA HIS A 135 3.85 -21.67 11.46
C HIS A 135 4.02 -20.19 11.85
N PRO A 136 2.98 -19.34 11.73
CA PRO A 136 3.07 -17.92 12.06
C PRO A 136 3.63 -17.63 13.45
N TRP A 137 3.26 -18.38 14.47
CA TRP A 137 3.74 -18.17 15.85
C TRP A 137 5.24 -18.44 16.05
N GLU A 138 5.90 -19.10 15.11
CA GLU A 138 7.35 -19.35 15.14
C GLU A 138 8.15 -18.19 14.52
N LEU A 139 7.47 -17.17 13.97
CA LEU A 139 8.07 -16.05 13.25
C LEU A 139 7.96 -14.74 14.05
N SER A 140 8.96 -13.85 13.87
CA SER A 140 8.85 -12.47 14.34
C SER A 140 7.74 -11.71 13.58
N GLY A 141 7.22 -10.62 14.16
CA GLY A 141 6.20 -9.78 13.51
C GLY A 141 6.61 -9.28 12.12
N GLY A 142 7.88 -8.89 11.95
CA GLY A 142 8.42 -8.50 10.65
C GLY A 142 8.45 -9.65 9.64
N MET A 143 8.79 -10.87 10.06
CA MET A 143 8.72 -12.06 9.20
C MET A 143 7.28 -12.38 8.82
N GLN A 144 6.34 -12.29 9.76
CA GLN A 144 4.91 -12.48 9.47
C GLN A 144 4.40 -11.46 8.45
N MET A 145 4.83 -10.20 8.55
CA MET A 145 4.47 -9.16 7.57
C MET A 145 5.03 -9.48 6.19
N ARG A 146 6.27 -9.96 6.08
CA ARG A 146 6.84 -10.44 4.81
C ARG A 146 6.04 -11.58 4.20
N VAL A 147 5.54 -12.51 5.01
CA VAL A 147 4.62 -13.57 4.54
C VAL A 147 3.32 -12.97 4.00
N ALA A 148 2.74 -11.97 4.68
CA ALA A 148 1.53 -11.30 4.22
C ALA A 148 1.75 -10.59 2.87
N ILE A 149 2.90 -9.94 2.67
CA ILE A 149 3.30 -9.32 1.40
C ILE A 149 3.47 -10.40 0.32
N ALA A 150 4.21 -11.48 0.59
CA ALA A 150 4.38 -12.60 -0.33
C ALA A 150 3.05 -13.23 -0.76
N ARG A 151 2.11 -13.40 0.20
CA ARG A 151 0.76 -13.88 -0.08
C ARG A 151 -0.01 -12.92 -0.98
N ALA A 152 0.08 -11.62 -0.73
CA ALA A 152 -0.59 -10.59 -1.53
C ALA A 152 -0.02 -10.49 -2.96
N LEU A 153 1.25 -10.81 -3.16
CA LEU A 153 1.93 -10.80 -4.47
C LEU A 153 1.87 -12.16 -5.20
N SER A 154 1.41 -13.23 -4.55
CA SER A 154 1.51 -14.58 -5.10
C SER A 154 0.80 -14.77 -6.44
N PHE A 155 -0.31 -14.08 -6.68
CA PHE A 155 -1.08 -14.13 -7.93
C PHE A 155 -0.73 -13.03 -8.94
N ASP A 156 0.41 -12.33 -8.75
CA ASP A 156 0.95 -11.31 -9.64
C ASP A 156 0.02 -10.10 -9.87
N PRO A 157 -0.46 -9.45 -8.78
CA PRO A 157 -1.37 -8.33 -8.89
C PRO A 157 -0.66 -7.10 -9.47
N LYS A 158 -1.37 -6.30 -10.25
CA LYS A 158 -0.87 -5.02 -10.76
C LYS A 158 -0.92 -3.88 -9.74
N LEU A 159 -1.69 -4.06 -8.69
CA LEU A 159 -1.88 -3.08 -7.62
C LEU A 159 -1.73 -3.77 -6.26
N LEU A 160 -0.97 -3.15 -5.35
CA LEU A 160 -0.83 -3.58 -3.97
C LEU A 160 -1.36 -2.48 -3.05
N LEU A 161 -2.33 -2.84 -2.22
CA LEU A 161 -2.93 -1.96 -1.22
C LEU A 161 -2.38 -2.33 0.16
N MET A 162 -1.80 -1.36 0.89
CA MET A 162 -1.16 -1.60 2.18
C MET A 162 -1.68 -0.62 3.24
N ASP A 163 -2.32 -1.12 4.30
CA ASP A 163 -2.92 -0.33 5.38
C ASP A 163 -2.03 -0.36 6.63
N GLU A 164 -1.13 0.62 6.79
CA GLU A 164 -0.18 0.78 7.91
C GLU A 164 0.61 -0.50 8.27
N PRO A 165 1.22 -1.21 7.30
CA PRO A 165 1.76 -2.56 7.54
C PRO A 165 2.89 -2.60 8.56
N PHE A 166 3.56 -1.48 8.81
CA PHE A 166 4.70 -1.39 9.74
C PHE A 166 4.39 -0.62 11.02
N GLY A 167 3.12 -0.21 11.23
CA GLY A 167 2.72 0.65 12.34
C GLY A 167 2.97 0.09 13.74
N ALA A 168 2.97 -1.24 13.89
CA ALA A 168 3.20 -1.92 15.17
C ALA A 168 4.67 -2.33 15.44
N LEU A 169 5.60 -1.99 14.53
CA LEU A 169 7.01 -2.40 14.61
C LEU A 169 7.90 -1.31 15.22
N ASP A 170 8.97 -1.74 15.87
CA ASP A 170 10.01 -0.83 16.33
C ASP A 170 10.75 -0.15 15.15
N GLU A 171 11.41 0.97 15.43
CA GLU A 171 12.03 1.82 14.39
C GLU A 171 13.06 1.07 13.54
N MET A 172 13.96 0.30 14.18
CA MET A 172 15.04 -0.41 13.47
C MET A 172 14.47 -1.50 12.54
N THR A 173 13.48 -2.23 13.01
CA THR A 173 12.79 -3.24 12.20
C THR A 173 12.04 -2.58 11.05
N ARG A 174 11.39 -1.44 11.29
CA ARG A 174 10.66 -0.67 10.28
C ARG A 174 11.57 -0.18 9.18
N GLU A 175 12.72 0.40 9.52
CA GLU A 175 13.72 0.87 8.54
C GLU A 175 14.22 -0.25 7.63
N ARG A 176 14.53 -1.41 8.20
CA ARG A 176 14.94 -2.58 7.43
C ARG A 176 13.83 -3.04 6.49
N LEU A 177 12.58 -3.13 6.98
CA LEU A 177 11.44 -3.55 6.16
C LEU A 177 11.10 -2.54 5.07
N ASN A 178 11.35 -1.25 5.26
CA ASN A 178 11.21 -0.25 4.21
C ASN A 178 12.16 -0.52 3.04
N LEU A 179 13.42 -0.85 3.33
CA LEU A 179 14.40 -1.23 2.29
C LEU A 179 13.99 -2.53 1.58
N GLU A 180 13.55 -3.54 2.33
CA GLU A 180 13.04 -4.80 1.78
C GLU A 180 11.80 -4.56 0.89
N LEU A 181 10.87 -3.69 1.31
CA LEU A 181 9.67 -3.36 0.54
C LEU A 181 10.00 -2.65 -0.78
N LEU A 182 10.96 -1.71 -0.78
CA LEU A 182 11.43 -1.08 -2.02
C LEU A 182 11.98 -2.11 -3.00
N ARG A 183 12.84 -3.02 -2.53
CA ARG A 183 13.39 -4.10 -3.36
C ARG A 183 12.28 -4.99 -3.94
N ILE A 184 11.28 -5.35 -3.12
CA ILE A 184 10.13 -6.15 -3.55
C ILE A 184 9.30 -5.37 -4.59
N TRP A 185 9.07 -4.08 -4.36
CA TRP A 185 8.35 -3.23 -5.30
C TRP A 185 9.06 -3.10 -6.65
N GLU A 186 10.36 -2.82 -6.65
CA GLU A 186 11.18 -2.76 -7.87
C GLU A 186 11.14 -4.08 -8.65
N ALA A 187 11.25 -5.21 -7.95
CA ALA A 187 11.21 -6.54 -8.57
C ALA A 187 9.83 -6.92 -9.10
N SER A 188 8.74 -6.50 -8.45
CA SER A 188 7.37 -6.84 -8.86
C SER A 188 6.82 -5.94 -9.97
N GLY A 189 7.28 -4.68 -10.05
CA GLY A 189 6.74 -3.67 -10.96
C GLY A 189 5.28 -3.28 -10.68
N SER A 190 4.73 -3.68 -9.54
CA SER A 190 3.36 -3.38 -9.14
C SER A 190 3.19 -1.90 -8.76
N THR A 191 2.01 -1.34 -8.99
CA THR A 191 1.62 -0.05 -8.38
C THR A 191 1.32 -0.28 -6.91
N VAL A 192 1.75 0.63 -6.03
CA VAL A 192 1.52 0.50 -4.58
C VAL A 192 0.73 1.69 -4.05
N VAL A 193 -0.30 1.44 -3.26
CA VAL A 193 -0.97 2.44 -2.40
C VAL A 193 -0.68 2.07 -0.95
N PHE A 194 0.08 2.92 -0.29
CA PHE A 194 0.61 2.68 1.05
C PHE A 194 0.06 3.69 2.05
N VAL A 195 -0.66 3.24 3.05
CA VAL A 195 -1.12 4.10 4.14
C VAL A 195 -0.09 4.10 5.25
N THR A 196 0.32 5.28 5.68
CA THR A 196 1.19 5.46 6.85
C THR A 196 0.87 6.75 7.59
N HIS A 197 1.28 6.83 8.85
CA HIS A 197 1.30 8.05 9.65
C HIS A 197 2.73 8.64 9.77
N SER A 198 3.73 7.95 9.22
CA SER A 198 5.14 8.38 9.25
C SER A 198 5.50 9.16 8.01
N ILE A 199 5.89 10.42 8.19
CA ILE A 199 6.40 11.28 7.10
C ILE A 199 7.68 10.68 6.51
N THR A 200 8.57 10.17 7.36
CA THR A 200 9.84 9.58 6.93
C THR A 200 9.64 8.34 6.06
N GLU A 201 8.67 7.48 6.40
CA GLU A 201 8.30 6.35 5.53
C GLU A 201 7.74 6.84 4.19
N ALA A 202 6.81 7.80 4.21
CA ALA A 202 6.19 8.32 3.01
C ALA A 202 7.25 8.91 2.05
N VAL A 203 8.19 9.72 2.54
CA VAL A 203 9.29 10.25 1.73
C VAL A 203 10.21 9.14 1.23
N PHE A 204 10.56 8.20 2.11
CA PHE A 204 11.53 7.15 1.78
C PHE A 204 11.01 6.15 0.76
N LEU A 205 9.72 5.78 0.81
CA LEU A 205 9.16 4.73 -0.03
C LEU A 205 8.58 5.25 -1.34
N SER A 206 8.03 6.46 -1.36
CA SER A 206 7.11 6.86 -2.42
C SER A 206 7.79 7.51 -3.62
N THR A 207 7.14 7.39 -4.76
CA THR A 207 7.34 8.28 -5.92
C THR A 207 6.47 9.53 -5.81
N ARG A 208 5.32 9.43 -5.09
CA ARG A 208 4.41 10.53 -4.83
C ARG A 208 3.68 10.34 -3.49
N VAL A 209 3.46 11.43 -2.78
CA VAL A 209 2.73 11.44 -1.50
C VAL A 209 1.44 12.24 -1.65
N VAL A 210 0.33 11.65 -1.22
CA VAL A 210 -0.99 12.27 -1.12
C VAL A 210 -1.21 12.68 0.33
N VAL A 211 -1.38 13.97 0.57
CA VAL A 211 -1.67 14.52 1.89
C VAL A 211 -3.18 14.70 2.03
N MET A 212 -3.76 14.10 3.07
CA MET A 212 -5.19 14.20 3.36
C MET A 212 -5.46 15.19 4.51
N SER A 213 -6.51 16.01 4.35
CA SER A 213 -6.99 16.93 5.38
C SER A 213 -7.64 16.17 6.56
N PRO A 214 -7.82 16.83 7.74
CA PRO A 214 -8.70 16.30 8.79
C PRO A 214 -10.12 16.00 8.26
N ARG A 215 -10.87 15.19 9.02
CA ARG A 215 -12.23 14.80 8.66
C ARG A 215 -13.18 15.98 8.45
N PRO A 216 -14.01 15.97 7.37
CA PRO A 216 -14.06 14.97 6.30
C PRO A 216 -12.79 15.01 5.45
N GLY A 217 -12.18 13.82 5.20
CA GLY A 217 -10.95 13.71 4.45
C GLY A 217 -11.11 14.20 3.02
N ARG A 218 -10.27 15.15 2.62
CA ARG A 218 -10.10 15.65 1.26
C ARG A 218 -8.61 15.54 0.89
N ILE A 219 -8.27 15.63 -0.37
CA ILE A 219 -6.88 15.79 -0.77
C ILE A 219 -6.47 17.23 -0.49
N ALA A 220 -5.53 17.42 0.44
CA ALA A 220 -4.96 18.71 0.81
C ALA A 220 -3.76 19.09 -0.07
N GLY A 221 -3.04 18.10 -0.60
CA GLY A 221 -1.90 18.31 -1.48
C GLY A 221 -1.34 17.03 -2.04
N LEU A 222 -0.56 17.17 -3.12
CA LEU A 222 0.20 16.11 -3.78
C LEU A 222 1.65 16.56 -3.83
N VAL A 223 2.57 15.71 -3.41
CA VAL A 223 4.02 16.00 -3.44
C VAL A 223 4.71 14.88 -4.21
N ASP A 224 5.37 15.23 -5.30
CA ASP A 224 6.21 14.31 -6.05
C ASP A 224 7.55 14.15 -5.33
N ILE A 225 8.02 12.91 -5.18
CA ILE A 225 9.25 12.59 -4.48
C ILE A 225 10.33 12.31 -5.55
N ASP A 226 11.17 13.30 -5.75
CA ASP A 226 12.23 13.31 -6.76
C ASP A 226 13.57 12.72 -6.27
N LEU A 227 13.54 11.97 -5.16
CA LEU A 227 14.72 11.24 -4.68
C LEU A 227 15.11 10.13 -5.66
N PRO A 228 16.41 9.98 -5.94
CA PRO A 228 16.90 8.98 -6.90
C PRO A 228 16.60 7.54 -6.44
N GLN A 229 16.57 6.62 -7.39
CA GLN A 229 16.52 5.17 -7.18
C GLN A 229 17.84 4.53 -7.64
N PRO A 230 18.30 3.42 -7.03
CA PRO A 230 17.72 2.77 -5.85
C PRO A 230 18.02 3.56 -4.57
N ARG A 231 17.06 3.57 -3.63
CA ARG A 231 17.22 4.23 -2.33
C ARG A 231 17.96 3.31 -1.35
N THR A 232 18.87 3.90 -0.59
CA THR A 232 19.66 3.20 0.44
C THR A 232 19.41 3.83 1.81
N ALA A 233 20.02 3.29 2.86
CA ALA A 233 19.96 3.90 4.19
C ALA A 233 20.43 5.36 4.17
N ASP A 234 21.48 5.66 3.39
CA ASP A 234 22.08 7.00 3.27
C ASP A 234 21.14 8.03 2.62
N THR A 235 20.15 7.59 1.84
CA THR A 235 19.14 8.49 1.24
C THR A 235 18.40 9.32 2.30
N ARG A 236 18.28 8.81 3.54
CA ARG A 236 17.66 9.53 4.65
C ARG A 236 18.51 10.69 5.17
N GLU A 237 19.81 10.70 4.88
CA GLU A 237 20.75 11.75 5.27
C GLU A 237 20.90 12.86 4.21
N GLU A 238 20.28 12.67 3.04
CA GLU A 238 20.32 13.65 1.95
C GLU A 238 19.55 14.93 2.31
N PRO A 239 20.07 16.13 2.00
CA PRO A 239 19.35 17.40 2.24
C PRO A 239 17.95 17.41 1.61
N ARG A 240 17.82 16.87 0.41
CA ARG A 240 16.53 16.80 -0.30
C ARG A 240 15.48 15.98 0.44
N PHE A 241 15.89 14.93 1.15
CA PHE A 241 14.99 14.15 2.00
C PHE A 241 14.37 15.00 3.12
N PHE A 242 15.19 15.85 3.76
CA PHE A 242 14.73 16.74 4.84
C PHE A 242 13.82 17.86 4.31
N GLU A 243 14.10 18.40 3.11
CA GLU A 243 13.25 19.38 2.45
C GLU A 243 11.85 18.82 2.18
N LEU A 244 11.77 17.62 1.55
CA LEU A 244 10.52 16.93 1.26
C LEU A 244 9.75 16.57 2.55
N ALA A 245 10.44 16.11 3.58
CA ALA A 245 9.82 15.81 4.88
C ALA A 245 9.28 17.09 5.55
N THR A 246 9.94 18.24 5.35
CA THR A 246 9.47 19.54 5.87
C THR A 246 8.26 20.01 5.10
N GLU A 247 8.27 19.94 3.77
CA GLU A 247 7.14 20.29 2.90
C GLU A 247 5.88 19.49 3.30
N LEU A 248 6.00 18.17 3.44
CA LEU A 248 4.89 17.31 3.88
C LEU A 248 4.38 17.69 5.28
N ARG A 249 5.29 18.06 6.18
CA ARG A 249 4.92 18.50 7.54
C ARG A 249 4.13 19.79 7.54
N GLU A 250 4.50 20.74 6.68
CA GLU A 250 3.78 22.01 6.57
C GLU A 250 2.39 21.82 5.93
N LEU A 251 2.28 21.00 4.88
CA LEU A 251 0.99 20.63 4.30
C LEU A 251 0.07 19.93 5.34
N LEU A 252 0.61 19.05 6.18
CA LEU A 252 -0.16 18.42 7.25
C LEU A 252 -0.63 19.40 8.32
N ARG A 253 0.05 20.53 8.50
CA ARG A 253 -0.34 21.64 9.38
C ARG A 253 -1.36 22.58 8.74
N GLY A 254 -1.73 22.34 7.49
CA GLY A 254 -2.66 23.19 6.74
C GLY A 254 -2.05 24.48 6.17
N ARG A 255 -0.72 24.52 6.04
CA ARG A 255 -0.02 25.61 5.35
C ARG A 255 0.17 25.27 3.88
N THR A 256 -0.06 26.22 3.00
CA THR A 256 0.19 26.05 1.57
C THR A 256 1.68 26.22 1.25
N PRO A 257 2.21 25.60 0.17
CA PRO A 257 3.60 25.79 -0.24
C PRO A 257 4.00 27.25 -0.47
N GLU A 258 3.04 28.12 -0.82
CA GLU A 258 3.26 29.56 -1.03
C GLU A 258 3.49 30.34 0.28
N GLU A 259 3.14 29.79 1.44
CA GLU A 259 3.33 30.41 2.76
C GLU A 259 4.66 30.02 3.45
N VAL A 260 5.46 29.17 2.81
CA VAL A 260 6.71 28.58 3.38
C VAL A 260 7.98 29.26 2.85
N HIS A 261 7.85 30.26 1.93
CA HIS A 261 8.99 31.00 1.34
C HIS A 261 9.00 32.47 1.73
#